data_f8f1f6d768e521524fa3f1e6bafd7296
#
_entry.id   f8f1f6d768e521524fa3f1e6bafd7296
#
_cell.length_a   1.000
_cell.length_b   1.000
_cell.length_c   1.000
_cell.angle_alpha   90.00
_cell.angle_beta   90.00
_cell.angle_gamma   90.00
#
_symmetry.space_group_name_H-M   'P 1'
#
loop_
_entity.id
_entity.type
_entity.pdbx_description
1 polymer ?
#
loop_
_entity_poly.entity_id
_entity_poly.type
_entity_poly.pdbx_seq_one_letter_code
_entity_poly.pdbx_strand_id
1 'polypeptide(L)'
;MNAIKTSLMTLGAVFALAGTAFAADSAPRTTGVVIDDAAITASIKTQLTVEKDTKARQINVETQKGIVQLNGFVDSSEARSEAEKIAAGTDGVKQVRNNLEVRSADRAPGVVADDAMLTGKVEAALVADKRTSAMRVDIESHDGEVQLSGYAK
;
A
#
# COMPACT_ATOMS: atom_id res chain seq x y z
N MET A 1 -55.09 -34.24 -33.53
CA MET A 1 -56.02 -35.03 -32.68
C MET A 1 -55.70 -34.67 -31.24
N ASN A 2 -56.68 -34.07 -30.61
CA ASN A 2 -56.99 -33.99 -29.17
C ASN A 2 -55.95 -33.27 -28.26
N ALA A 3 -56.22 -32.07 -27.85
CA ALA A 3 -57.25 -31.55 -27.00
C ALA A 3 -57.23 -32.16 -25.60
N ILE A 4 -57.14 -31.32 -24.59
CA ILE A 4 -58.02 -31.04 -23.46
C ILE A 4 -57.19 -30.37 -22.38
N LYS A 5 -57.30 -29.05 -22.11
CA LYS A 5 -58.19 -28.40 -21.12
C LYS A 5 -58.13 -28.98 -19.70
N THR A 6 -57.73 -28.14 -18.77
CA THR A 6 -58.48 -27.61 -17.64
C THR A 6 -57.49 -27.01 -16.66
N SER A 7 -57.46 -25.69 -16.37
CA SER A 7 -58.29 -24.90 -15.53
C SER A 7 -58.47 -25.39 -14.08
N LEU A 8 -57.95 -24.65 -13.11
CA LEU A 8 -58.56 -24.22 -11.85
C LEU A 8 -57.50 -23.53 -10.97
N MET A 9 -57.45 -22.25 -10.81
CA MET A 9 -58.10 -21.43 -9.76
C MET A 9 -57.94 -21.97 -8.32
N THR A 10 -57.19 -21.25 -7.55
CA THR A 10 -57.45 -20.76 -6.17
C THR A 10 -56.26 -19.89 -5.77
N LEU A 11 -56.45 -18.64 -5.62
CA LEU A 11 -56.90 -17.84 -4.49
C LEU A 11 -56.08 -18.03 -3.22
N GLY A 12 -55.34 -17.02 -2.83
CA GLY A 12 -54.98 -16.91 -1.44
C GLY A 12 -53.68 -16.17 -1.14
N ALA A 13 -53.87 -15.00 -0.58
CA ALA A 13 -53.04 -14.28 0.35
C ALA A 13 -52.09 -13.20 -0.23
N VAL A 14 -52.65 -12.01 -0.29
CA VAL A 14 -51.95 -10.72 -0.19
C VAL A 14 -51.22 -10.68 1.16
N PHE A 15 -49.89 -10.64 1.10
CA PHE A 15 -49.10 -10.16 2.20
C PHE A 15 -48.33 -8.93 1.68
N ALA A 16 -48.92 -7.78 1.90
CA ALA A 16 -48.22 -6.52 1.74
C ALA A 16 -47.23 -6.38 2.89
N LEU A 17 -45.98 -6.71 2.67
CA LEU A 17 -44.88 -6.17 3.47
C LEU A 17 -44.29 -5.00 2.69
N ALA A 18 -44.57 -3.83 3.21
CA ALA A 18 -43.88 -2.60 2.85
C ALA A 18 -42.39 -2.75 3.27
N GLY A 19 -41.59 -3.34 2.38
CA GLY A 19 -40.16 -3.29 2.46
C GLY A 19 -39.72 -1.97 1.86
N THR A 20 -39.26 -1.07 2.69
CA THR A 20 -38.53 0.14 2.27
C THR A 20 -37.43 -0.28 1.32
N ALA A 21 -37.60 -0.01 0.04
CA ALA A 21 -36.55 -0.07 -0.93
C ALA A 21 -35.52 0.98 -0.52
N PHE A 22 -34.42 0.52 0.09
CA PHE A 22 -33.17 1.26 0.00
C PHE A 22 -32.82 1.24 -1.48
N ALA A 23 -33.19 2.28 -2.18
CA ALA A 23 -32.62 2.61 -3.46
C ALA A 23 -31.13 2.84 -3.18
N ALA A 24 -30.33 1.81 -3.40
CA ALA A 24 -28.93 1.99 -3.63
C ALA A 24 -28.83 2.89 -4.85
N ASP A 25 -28.58 4.16 -4.61
CA ASP A 25 -28.27 5.16 -5.63
C ASP A 25 -26.94 4.76 -6.27
N SER A 26 -27.05 3.86 -7.23
CA SER A 26 -25.95 3.44 -8.10
C SER A 26 -25.86 4.42 -9.26
N ALA A 27 -25.80 5.71 -8.97
CA ALA A 27 -25.32 6.65 -9.96
C ALA A 27 -23.84 6.36 -10.21
N PRO A 28 -23.43 6.19 -11.48
CA PRO A 28 -22.02 6.11 -11.78
C PRO A 28 -21.38 7.45 -11.43
N ARG A 29 -20.76 7.51 -10.27
CA ARG A 29 -19.94 8.65 -9.89
C ARG A 29 -18.67 8.60 -10.71
N THR A 30 -18.73 9.15 -11.91
CA THR A 30 -17.57 9.58 -12.68
C THR A 30 -17.01 10.89 -12.12
N THR A 31 -16.89 10.96 -10.82
CA THR A 31 -16.00 11.88 -10.14
C THR A 31 -14.75 11.06 -9.89
N GLY A 32 -13.61 11.50 -10.42
CA GLY A 32 -12.34 10.81 -10.22
C GLY A 32 -12.24 10.39 -8.76
N VAL A 33 -12.16 9.09 -8.53
CA VAL A 33 -11.97 8.54 -7.19
C VAL A 33 -10.64 9.12 -6.72
N VAL A 34 -10.69 10.06 -5.79
CA VAL A 34 -9.49 10.52 -5.11
C VAL A 34 -9.07 9.35 -4.24
N ILE A 35 -8.19 8.53 -4.77
CA ILE A 35 -7.60 7.44 -4.00
C ILE A 35 -6.72 8.09 -2.95
N ASP A 36 -7.02 7.80 -1.69
CA ASP A 36 -6.28 8.34 -0.55
C ASP A 36 -4.83 7.85 -0.59
N ASP A 37 -3.89 8.73 -0.31
CA ASP A 37 -2.46 8.43 -0.25
C ASP A 37 -2.17 7.22 0.67
N ALA A 38 -2.92 7.06 1.76
CA ALA A 38 -2.82 5.90 2.64
C ALA A 38 -3.24 4.59 1.93
N ALA A 39 -4.27 4.63 1.10
CA ALA A 39 -4.72 3.47 0.32
C ALA A 39 -3.70 3.10 -0.76
N ILE A 40 -3.10 4.08 -1.43
CA ILE A 40 -2.01 3.88 -2.39
C ILE A 40 -0.83 3.19 -1.70
N THR A 41 -0.37 3.75 -0.57
CA THR A 41 0.74 3.19 0.22
C THR A 41 0.46 1.75 0.62
N ALA A 42 -0.73 1.45 1.14
CA ALA A 42 -1.12 0.10 1.56
C ALA A 42 -1.15 -0.89 0.38
N SER A 43 -1.68 -0.46 -0.77
CA SER A 43 -1.72 -1.27 -1.98
C SER A 43 -0.33 -1.63 -2.46
N ILE A 44 0.58 -0.65 -2.54
CA ILE A 44 1.97 -0.88 -2.96
C ILE A 44 2.68 -1.83 -1.99
N LYS A 45 2.60 -1.57 -0.67
CA LYS A 45 3.20 -2.45 0.35
C LYS A 45 2.71 -3.89 0.24
N THR A 46 1.42 -4.09 -0.01
CA THR A 46 0.85 -5.43 -0.21
C THR A 46 1.42 -6.11 -1.45
N GLN A 47 1.48 -5.41 -2.58
CA GLN A 47 2.02 -5.96 -3.83
C GLN A 47 3.51 -6.30 -3.69
N LEU A 48 4.31 -5.42 -3.09
CA LEU A 48 5.73 -5.66 -2.82
C LEU A 48 5.95 -6.89 -1.91
N THR A 49 5.05 -7.15 -0.96
CA THR A 49 5.15 -8.31 -0.05
C THR A 49 4.90 -9.63 -0.76
N VAL A 50 4.05 -9.64 -1.78
CA VAL A 50 3.75 -10.83 -2.59
C VAL A 50 4.88 -11.13 -3.57
N GLU A 51 5.61 -10.11 -4.01
CA GLU A 51 6.72 -10.25 -4.95
C GLU A 51 7.97 -10.78 -4.25
N LYS A 52 8.45 -11.94 -4.72
CA LYS A 52 9.56 -12.66 -4.07
C LYS A 52 10.90 -11.93 -4.19
N ASP A 53 11.05 -11.16 -5.25
CA ASP A 53 12.34 -10.53 -5.60
C ASP A 53 12.56 -9.18 -4.91
N THR A 54 11.50 -8.58 -4.34
CA THR A 54 11.60 -7.23 -3.77
C THR A 54 11.96 -7.18 -2.29
N LYS A 55 11.87 -8.30 -1.55
CA LYS A 55 12.10 -8.35 -0.09
C LYS A 55 11.52 -7.12 0.63
N ALA A 56 10.21 -6.95 0.54
CA ALA A 56 9.44 -5.76 0.95
C ALA A 56 9.73 -5.23 2.37
N ARG A 57 10.38 -6.02 3.22
CA ARG A 57 10.79 -5.61 4.58
C ARG A 57 11.87 -4.53 4.61
N GLN A 58 12.57 -4.34 3.50
CA GLN A 58 13.64 -3.36 3.35
C GLN A 58 13.21 -2.17 2.49
N ILE A 59 11.96 -2.18 2.00
CA ILE A 59 11.39 -1.12 1.18
C ILE A 59 10.38 -0.34 1.99
N ASN A 60 10.68 0.92 2.22
CA ASN A 60 9.76 1.87 2.79
C ASN A 60 9.01 2.61 1.69
N VAL A 61 7.70 2.72 1.84
CA VAL A 61 6.80 3.35 0.87
C VAL A 61 6.06 4.49 1.53
N GLU A 62 6.27 5.69 1.02
CA GLU A 62 5.60 6.91 1.43
C GLU A 62 4.84 7.51 0.24
N THR A 63 3.61 7.96 0.48
CA THR A 63 2.80 8.62 -0.55
C THR A 63 2.30 9.96 -0.07
N GLN A 64 2.46 10.98 -0.91
CA GLN A 64 1.90 12.31 -0.67
C GLN A 64 1.35 12.90 -1.98
N LYS A 65 0.06 13.22 -2.01
CA LYS A 65 -0.65 13.78 -3.17
C LYS A 65 -0.51 12.94 -4.46
N GLY A 66 -0.43 11.62 -4.29
CA GLY A 66 -0.22 10.68 -5.37
C GLY A 66 1.24 10.56 -5.84
N ILE A 67 2.18 11.21 -5.18
CA ILE A 67 3.62 11.04 -5.40
C ILE A 67 4.11 9.98 -4.43
N VAL A 68 4.60 8.87 -4.97
CA VAL A 68 5.15 7.75 -4.20
C VAL A 68 6.66 7.89 -4.12
N GLN A 69 7.19 7.74 -2.92
CA GLN A 69 8.61 7.65 -2.66
C GLN A 69 8.94 6.25 -2.15
N LEU A 70 9.84 5.57 -2.83
CA LEU A 70 10.39 4.28 -2.43
C LEU A 70 11.79 4.52 -1.86
N ASN A 71 12.02 4.11 -0.62
CA ASN A 71 13.30 4.27 0.07
C ASN A 71 13.71 2.95 0.69
N GLY A 72 14.99 2.78 0.96
CA GLY A 72 15.53 1.57 1.58
C GLY A 72 16.56 0.88 0.70
N PHE A 73 16.76 -0.40 1.00
CA PHE A 73 17.80 -1.20 0.38
C PHE A 73 17.22 -2.46 -0.27
N VAL A 74 17.75 -2.80 -1.43
CA VAL A 74 17.36 -4.00 -2.18
C VAL A 74 18.61 -4.78 -2.60
N ASP A 75 18.44 -6.08 -2.82
CA ASP A 75 19.58 -6.96 -3.10
C ASP A 75 20.07 -6.88 -4.55
N SER A 76 19.25 -6.35 -5.46
CA SER A 76 19.58 -6.30 -6.88
C SER A 76 18.94 -5.12 -7.62
N SER A 77 19.48 -4.81 -8.80
CA SER A 77 18.93 -3.79 -9.71
C SER A 77 17.57 -4.22 -10.27
N GLU A 78 17.34 -5.50 -10.41
CA GLU A 78 16.07 -6.10 -10.84
C GLU A 78 14.98 -5.84 -9.79
N ALA A 79 15.29 -6.09 -8.51
CA ALA A 79 14.40 -5.80 -7.39
C ALA A 79 14.04 -4.31 -7.31
N ARG A 80 15.01 -3.42 -7.51
CA ARG A 80 14.79 -1.97 -7.59
C ARG A 80 13.86 -1.59 -8.73
N SER A 81 14.06 -2.16 -9.92
CA SER A 81 13.26 -1.90 -11.10
C SER A 81 11.83 -2.45 -10.93
N GLU A 82 11.70 -3.62 -10.35
CA GLU A 82 10.39 -4.25 -10.12
C GLU A 82 9.55 -3.47 -9.09
N ALA A 83 10.18 -3.03 -8.01
CA ALA A 83 9.51 -2.16 -7.04
C ALA A 83 8.98 -0.86 -7.68
N GLU A 84 9.75 -0.26 -8.58
CA GLU A 84 9.31 0.93 -9.33
C GLU A 84 8.11 0.64 -10.23
N LYS A 85 8.12 -0.48 -10.96
CA LYS A 85 7.01 -0.89 -11.83
C LYS A 85 5.73 -1.13 -11.03
N ILE A 86 5.83 -1.83 -9.90
CA ILE A 86 4.70 -2.08 -8.99
C ILE A 86 4.11 -0.75 -8.52
N ALA A 87 4.95 0.17 -8.06
CA ALA A 87 4.49 1.47 -7.61
C ALA A 87 3.85 2.29 -8.75
N ALA A 88 4.48 2.33 -9.93
CA ALA A 88 3.96 3.07 -11.08
C ALA A 88 2.66 2.48 -11.64
N GLY A 89 2.45 1.16 -11.51
CA GLY A 89 1.25 0.46 -11.95
C GLY A 89 0.07 0.55 -10.97
N THR A 90 0.27 1.12 -9.79
CA THR A 90 -0.78 1.22 -8.77
C THR A 90 -1.71 2.40 -9.05
N ASP A 91 -3.02 2.15 -8.99
CA ASP A 91 -4.05 3.16 -9.22
C ASP A 91 -3.90 4.36 -8.26
N GLY A 92 -4.01 5.56 -8.82
CA GLY A 92 -3.88 6.82 -8.08
C GLY A 92 -2.46 7.37 -8.00
N VAL A 93 -1.45 6.61 -8.42
CA VAL A 93 -0.06 7.07 -8.48
C VAL A 93 0.13 8.01 -9.67
N LYS A 94 0.67 9.18 -9.39
CA LYS A 94 0.98 10.22 -10.39
C LYS A 94 2.45 10.24 -10.76
N GLN A 95 3.30 9.93 -9.79
CA GLN A 95 4.76 9.93 -9.94
C GLN A 95 5.38 8.98 -8.94
N VAL A 96 6.45 8.31 -9.33
CA VAL A 96 7.30 7.51 -8.46
C VAL A 96 8.68 8.13 -8.36
N ARG A 97 9.19 8.23 -7.14
CA ARG A 97 10.58 8.57 -6.81
C ARG A 97 11.23 7.34 -6.24
N ASN A 98 12.09 6.71 -7.00
CA ASN A 98 12.77 5.50 -6.60
C ASN A 98 14.17 5.83 -6.05
N ASN A 99 14.27 5.88 -4.73
CA ASN A 99 15.52 6.12 -3.99
C ASN A 99 16.07 4.81 -3.37
N LEU A 100 15.64 3.66 -3.89
CA LEU A 100 16.16 2.38 -3.44
C LEU A 100 17.64 2.24 -3.80
N GLU A 101 18.42 1.81 -2.85
CA GLU A 101 19.84 1.51 -3.04
C GLU A 101 20.07 0.00 -3.16
N VAL A 102 20.92 -0.39 -4.12
CA VAL A 102 21.26 -1.80 -4.31
C VAL A 102 22.41 -2.16 -3.39
N ARG A 103 22.18 -3.11 -2.48
CA ARG A 103 23.16 -3.62 -1.52
C ARG A 103 23.17 -5.15 -1.55
N SER A 104 24.31 -5.74 -1.35
CA SER A 104 24.42 -7.20 -1.32
C SER A 104 23.65 -7.81 -0.16
N ALA A 105 22.93 -8.90 -0.44
CA ALA A 105 22.21 -9.67 0.58
C ALA A 105 23.11 -10.42 1.56
N ASP A 106 24.37 -10.64 1.20
CA ASP A 106 25.34 -11.44 1.97
C ASP A 106 25.96 -10.60 3.08
N ARG A 107 25.24 -10.50 4.22
CA ARG A 107 25.71 -9.79 5.41
C ARG A 107 26.02 -10.73 6.57
N ALA A 108 27.10 -10.42 7.29
CA ALA A 108 27.40 -11.12 8.52
C ALA A 108 26.34 -10.80 9.60
N PRO A 109 25.95 -11.75 10.47
CA PRO A 109 24.96 -11.53 11.53
C PRO A 109 25.28 -10.35 12.45
N GLY A 110 26.57 -10.05 12.69
CA GLY A 110 26.99 -8.90 13.48
C GLY A 110 26.63 -7.57 12.87
N VAL A 111 26.80 -7.43 11.53
CA VAL A 111 26.45 -6.20 10.80
C VAL A 111 24.97 -5.91 10.87
N VAL A 112 24.12 -6.93 10.76
CA VAL A 112 22.66 -6.78 10.89
C VAL A 112 22.27 -6.30 12.28
N ALA A 113 22.94 -6.78 13.33
CA ALA A 113 22.68 -6.34 14.70
C ALA A 113 23.13 -4.88 14.93
N ASP A 114 24.25 -4.49 14.34
CA ASP A 114 24.78 -3.13 14.42
C ASP A 114 23.87 -2.15 13.67
N ASP A 115 23.33 -2.53 12.51
CA ASP A 115 22.36 -1.72 11.76
C ASP A 115 21.05 -1.50 12.56
N ALA A 116 20.53 -2.55 13.22
CA ALA A 116 19.35 -2.43 14.07
C ALA A 116 19.59 -1.48 15.26
N MET A 117 20.78 -1.55 15.87
CA MET A 117 21.17 -0.64 16.94
C MET A 117 21.33 0.80 16.43
N LEU A 118 21.87 0.98 15.25
CA LEU A 118 22.04 2.29 14.61
C LEU A 118 20.70 2.93 14.30
N THR A 119 19.76 2.19 13.71
CA THR A 119 18.38 2.63 13.49
C THR A 119 17.74 3.12 14.79
N GLY A 120 17.81 2.33 15.86
CA GLY A 120 17.23 2.71 17.16
C GLY A 120 17.86 3.96 17.76
N LYS A 121 19.18 4.16 17.60
CA LYS A 121 19.85 5.38 18.09
C LYS A 121 19.42 6.63 17.32
N VAL A 122 19.28 6.52 16.00
CA VAL A 122 18.82 7.64 15.13
C VAL A 122 17.38 7.97 15.43
N GLU A 123 16.51 6.97 15.58
CA GLU A 123 15.11 7.15 15.96
C GLU A 123 14.98 7.87 17.30
N ALA A 124 15.71 7.43 18.32
CA ALA A 124 15.71 8.06 19.63
C ALA A 124 16.18 9.52 19.56
N ALA A 125 17.18 9.83 18.77
CA ALA A 125 17.67 11.20 18.57
C ALA A 125 16.62 12.09 17.90
N LEU A 126 15.90 11.58 16.87
CA LEU A 126 14.84 12.30 16.18
C LEU A 126 13.63 12.56 17.08
N VAL A 127 13.27 11.61 17.93
CA VAL A 127 12.18 11.76 18.92
C VAL A 127 12.54 12.79 19.98
N ALA A 128 13.80 12.85 20.40
CA ALA A 128 14.27 13.80 21.40
C ALA A 128 14.32 15.26 20.89
N ASP A 129 14.47 15.47 19.59
CA ASP A 129 14.49 16.81 18.99
C ASP A 129 13.07 17.29 18.68
N LYS A 130 12.64 18.37 19.35
CA LYS A 130 11.30 18.94 19.19
C LYS A 130 11.03 19.51 17.79
N ARG A 131 12.06 19.71 16.97
CA ARG A 131 11.96 20.25 15.60
C ARG A 131 11.64 19.16 14.59
N THR A 132 11.89 17.91 14.94
CA THR A 132 11.61 16.76 14.08
C THR A 132 10.35 16.05 14.55
N SER A 133 9.58 15.53 13.60
CA SER A 133 8.42 14.70 13.90
C SER A 133 8.76 13.27 13.52
N ALA A 134 9.20 12.49 14.49
CA ALA A 134 9.61 11.09 14.28
C ALA A 134 8.55 10.24 13.58
N MET A 135 7.26 10.59 13.72
CA MET A 135 6.17 9.90 13.05
C MET A 135 6.11 10.11 11.52
N ARG A 136 6.95 10.97 10.97
CA ARG A 136 7.00 11.32 9.55
C ARG A 136 8.34 11.03 8.90
N VAL A 137 9.26 10.47 9.68
CA VAL A 137 10.59 10.10 9.21
C VAL A 137 10.75 8.61 9.43
N ASP A 138 10.93 7.91 8.32
CA ASP A 138 11.28 6.50 8.32
C ASP A 138 12.80 6.37 8.23
N ILE A 139 13.33 5.39 8.94
CA ILE A 139 14.78 5.20 9.11
C ILE A 139 15.11 3.77 8.73
N GLU A 140 15.99 3.63 7.74
CA GLU A 140 16.53 2.34 7.33
C GLU A 140 18.05 2.38 7.46
N SER A 141 18.63 1.30 7.97
CA SER A 141 20.08 1.16 8.09
C SER A 141 20.57 -0.10 7.41
N HIS A 142 21.69 0.00 6.71
CA HIS A 142 22.32 -1.10 6.02
C HIS A 142 23.83 -0.90 5.94
N ASP A 143 24.62 -1.84 6.46
CA ASP A 143 26.10 -1.81 6.46
C ASP A 143 26.66 -0.51 7.08
N GLY A 144 26.02 0.00 8.14
CA GLY A 144 26.43 1.23 8.81
C GLY A 144 26.00 2.52 8.10
N GLU A 145 25.29 2.42 6.98
CA GLU A 145 24.69 3.56 6.27
C GLU A 145 23.24 3.75 6.70
N VAL A 146 22.83 4.98 6.95
CA VAL A 146 21.49 5.32 7.36
C VAL A 146 20.78 6.12 6.28
N GLN A 147 19.64 5.62 5.84
CA GLN A 147 18.74 6.33 4.95
C GLN A 147 17.55 6.87 5.74
N LEU A 148 17.30 8.17 5.60
CA LEU A 148 16.12 8.83 6.15
C LEU A 148 15.14 9.13 5.02
N SER A 149 13.88 8.81 5.24
CA SER A 149 12.82 9.09 4.29
C SER A 149 11.60 9.69 4.97
N GLY A 150 10.76 10.37 4.20
CA GLY A 150 9.55 11.00 4.72
C GLY A 150 9.33 12.38 4.13
N TYR A 151 8.37 13.09 4.72
CA TYR A 151 8.00 14.43 4.31
C TYR A 151 8.14 15.41 5.49
N ALA A 152 9.00 16.38 5.33
CA ALA A 152 9.10 17.52 6.25
C ALA A 152 8.01 18.57 5.91
N LYS A 153 7.49 19.24 6.93
CA LYS A 153 6.57 20.37 6.78
C LYS A 153 7.34 21.66 6.59
#